data_0cba7b46926d77cefd184a820f79d217
#
_entry.id   0cba7b46926d77cefd184a820f79d217
#
_cell.length_a   1.000
_cell.length_b   1.000
_cell.length_c   1.000
_cell.angle_alpha   90.00
_cell.angle_beta   90.00
_cell.angle_gamma   90.00
#
_symmetry.space_group_name_H-M   'P 1'
#
loop_
_entity.id
_entity.type
_entity.pdbx_description
1 polymer ?
#
loop_
_entity_poly.entity_id
_entity_poly.type
_entity_poly.pdbx_seq_one_letter_code
_entity_poly.pdbx_strand_id
1 'polypeptide(L)'
;MLLSEWISFLLVAVPPRSRRTFVELLIGCLLNPEGWVTRAIGAIRREAHWTTYYKLIERAQVPVTELSLRLLQLVLTVCPTELVTLILDDTLVLRGAKSGPGISIKHDHSHKANRPTFLNSQCWVTLALVVRVRLGSALTVPIRSWLLEESGQRGKLWVARQLMDSVRG
;
A
#
# COMPACT_ATOMS: atom_id res chain seq x y z
N MET A 1 0.83 15.43 -17.81
CA MET A 1 0.10 15.56 -16.52
C MET A 1 1.08 15.99 -15.43
N LEU A 2 0.72 16.98 -14.63
CA LEU A 2 1.53 17.46 -13.50
C LEU A 2 1.18 16.67 -12.23
N LEU A 3 2.08 16.66 -11.25
CA LEU A 3 1.86 15.99 -9.96
C LEU A 3 0.56 16.45 -9.27
N SER A 4 0.23 17.73 -9.36
CA SER A 4 -1.02 18.30 -8.84
C SER A 4 -2.27 17.70 -9.47
N GLU A 5 -2.24 17.38 -10.76
CA GLU A 5 -3.34 16.72 -11.46
C GLU A 5 -3.51 15.29 -10.99
N TRP A 6 -2.41 14.56 -10.78
CA TRP A 6 -2.43 13.20 -10.23
C TRP A 6 -3.03 13.17 -8.81
N ILE A 7 -2.58 14.09 -7.97
CA ILE A 7 -3.12 14.23 -6.61
C ILE A 7 -4.61 14.54 -6.68
N SER A 8 -5.02 15.49 -7.52
CA SER A 8 -6.44 15.86 -7.68
C SER A 8 -7.29 14.68 -8.15
N PHE A 9 -6.78 13.86 -9.07
CA PHE A 9 -7.45 12.66 -9.54
C PHE A 9 -7.66 11.63 -8.42
N LEU A 10 -6.65 11.40 -7.58
CA LEU A 10 -6.74 10.50 -6.42
C LEU A 10 -7.67 11.05 -5.33
N LEU A 11 -7.69 12.39 -5.13
CA LEU A 11 -8.51 13.04 -4.10
C LEU A 11 -10.02 12.91 -4.31
N VAL A 12 -10.48 12.53 -5.50
CA VAL A 12 -11.91 12.26 -5.73
C VAL A 12 -12.39 11.12 -4.84
N ALA A 13 -11.54 10.10 -4.60
CA ALA A 13 -11.85 8.99 -3.69
C ALA A 13 -11.77 9.39 -2.21
N VAL A 14 -11.14 10.50 -1.86
CA VAL A 14 -10.92 10.89 -0.46
C VAL A 14 -12.06 11.81 0.02
N PRO A 15 -12.70 11.51 1.17
CA PRO A 15 -13.74 12.35 1.73
C PRO A 15 -13.26 13.81 1.88
N PRO A 16 -14.08 14.81 1.52
CA PRO A 16 -13.66 16.23 1.48
C PRO A 16 -12.97 16.72 2.75
N ARG A 17 -13.50 16.34 3.91
CA ARG A 17 -12.94 16.71 5.23
C ARG A 17 -11.55 16.14 5.51
N SER A 18 -11.17 15.09 4.81
CA SER A 18 -9.88 14.36 5.01
C SER A 18 -8.85 14.70 3.95
N ARG A 19 -9.23 15.39 2.87
CA ARG A 19 -8.36 15.64 1.69
C ARG A 19 -7.08 16.37 2.06
N ARG A 20 -7.18 17.42 2.86
CA ARG A 20 -6.00 18.17 3.29
C ARG A 20 -5.00 17.31 4.05
N THR A 21 -5.46 16.62 5.09
CA THR A 21 -4.60 15.73 5.88
C THR A 21 -4.02 14.60 5.04
N PHE A 22 -4.79 14.08 4.08
CA PHE A 22 -4.33 13.06 3.14
C PHE A 22 -3.21 13.59 2.24
N VAL A 23 -3.37 14.79 1.66
CA VAL A 23 -2.34 15.41 0.80
C VAL A 23 -1.07 15.70 1.58
N GLU A 24 -1.18 16.28 2.77
CA GLU A 24 -0.03 16.53 3.63
C GLU A 24 0.73 15.24 3.96
N LEU A 25 0.01 14.17 4.33
CA LEU A 25 0.62 12.86 4.61
C LEU A 25 1.26 12.26 3.35
N LEU A 26 0.60 12.35 2.20
CA LEU A 26 1.13 11.88 0.91
C LEU A 26 2.44 12.61 0.54
N ILE A 27 2.46 13.93 0.66
CA ILE A 27 3.68 14.72 0.44
C ILE A 27 4.78 14.31 1.42
N GLY A 28 4.44 14.12 2.69
CA GLY A 28 5.37 13.63 3.71
C GLY A 28 5.97 12.27 3.35
N CYS A 29 5.17 11.35 2.84
CA CYS A 29 5.66 10.04 2.37
C CYS A 29 6.55 10.17 1.12
N LEU A 30 6.28 11.09 0.22
CA LEU A 30 7.13 11.35 -0.95
C LEU A 30 8.49 11.96 -0.55
N LEU A 31 8.51 12.82 0.47
CA LEU A 31 9.73 13.42 1.00
C LEU A 31 10.53 12.45 1.89
N ASN A 32 9.87 11.50 2.50
CA ASN A 32 10.49 10.50 3.37
C ASN A 32 9.97 9.09 3.03
N PRO A 33 10.63 8.37 2.13
CA PRO A 33 10.17 7.06 1.62
C PRO A 33 10.37 5.90 2.61
N GLU A 34 10.86 6.12 3.81
CA GLU A 34 11.11 5.06 4.79
C GLU A 34 9.82 4.37 5.32
N GLY A 35 8.64 4.89 4.96
CA GLY A 35 7.35 4.29 5.32
C GLY A 35 6.90 4.53 6.78
N TRP A 36 7.62 5.37 7.54
CA TRP A 36 7.25 5.72 8.90
C TRP A 36 6.35 6.96 8.92
N VAL A 37 5.12 6.80 9.37
CA VAL A 37 4.14 7.91 9.48
C VAL A 37 4.69 9.09 10.29
N THR A 38 5.37 8.82 11.40
CA THR A 38 6.03 9.83 12.24
C THR A 38 7.04 10.67 11.48
N ARG A 39 7.88 10.02 10.65
CA ARG A 39 8.90 10.71 9.85
C ARG A 39 8.29 11.46 8.68
N ALA A 40 7.26 10.91 8.04
CA ALA A 40 6.50 11.58 7.00
C ALA A 40 5.86 12.88 7.55
N ILE A 41 5.23 12.82 8.71
CA ILE A 41 4.67 14.00 9.39
C ILE A 41 5.76 15.01 9.79
N GLY A 42 6.94 14.53 10.16
CA GLY A 42 8.10 15.38 10.51
C GLY A 42 8.75 16.06 9.30
N ALA A 43 8.60 15.50 8.09
CA ALA A 43 9.18 16.02 6.85
C ALA A 43 8.41 17.20 6.24
N ILE A 44 7.20 17.49 6.72
CA ILE A 44 6.32 18.54 6.21
C ILE A 44 6.08 19.64 7.22
N ARG A 45 5.75 20.84 6.73
CA ARG A 45 5.14 21.88 7.56
C ARG A 45 3.68 21.53 7.77
N ARG A 46 3.39 20.75 8.82
CA ARG A 46 2.03 20.34 9.16
C ARG A 46 1.20 21.53 9.64
N GLU A 47 -0.06 21.55 9.27
CA GLU A 47 -1.03 22.54 9.77
C GLU A 47 -1.95 21.92 10.85
N ALA A 48 -2.12 20.59 10.83
CA ALA A 48 -2.91 19.89 11.82
C ALA A 48 -2.03 19.32 12.95
N HIS A 49 -2.65 19.02 14.08
CA HIS A 49 -2.00 18.31 15.17
C HIS A 49 -1.62 16.89 14.70
N TRP A 50 -0.49 16.36 15.14
CA TRP A 50 0.04 15.05 14.70
C TRP A 50 -0.95 13.89 14.86
N THR A 51 -1.81 13.91 15.90
CA THR A 51 -2.85 12.90 16.11
C THR A 51 -3.88 12.83 14.98
N THR A 52 -4.07 13.92 14.21
CA THR A 52 -5.02 13.98 13.10
C THR A 52 -4.60 13.03 11.99
N TYR A 53 -3.31 12.92 11.71
CA TYR A 53 -2.77 12.01 10.69
C TYR A 53 -2.92 10.55 11.09
N TYR A 54 -2.69 10.23 12.36
CA TYR A 54 -2.94 8.87 12.88
C TYR A 54 -4.42 8.50 12.82
N LYS A 55 -5.30 9.43 13.21
CA LYS A 55 -6.75 9.22 13.13
C LYS A 55 -7.25 9.03 11.69
N LEU A 56 -6.61 9.68 10.70
CA LEU A 56 -6.92 9.46 9.28
C LEU A 56 -6.68 7.99 8.91
N ILE A 57 -5.57 7.42 9.34
CA ILE A 57 -5.19 6.03 9.03
C ILE A 57 -6.01 5.05 9.86
N GLU A 58 -6.11 5.28 11.18
CA GLU A 58 -6.76 4.39 12.13
C GLU A 58 -8.25 4.21 11.85
N ARG A 59 -8.93 5.31 11.52
CA ARG A 59 -10.39 5.30 11.34
C ARG A 59 -10.83 4.88 9.94
N ALA A 60 -9.90 4.46 9.07
CA ALA A 60 -10.14 3.96 7.73
C ALA A 60 -11.16 4.79 6.92
N GLN A 61 -11.12 6.13 7.07
CA GLN A 61 -12.05 7.02 6.37
C GLN A 61 -11.72 7.20 4.88
N VAL A 62 -10.62 6.60 4.43
CA VAL A 62 -10.22 6.59 3.02
C VAL A 62 -10.71 5.27 2.40
N PRO A 63 -11.57 5.30 1.39
CA PRO A 63 -12.05 4.10 0.72
C PRO A 63 -10.92 3.49 -0.10
N VAL A 64 -10.17 2.56 0.52
CA VAL A 64 -8.95 1.97 -0.04
C VAL A 64 -9.20 1.32 -1.40
N THR A 65 -10.34 0.67 -1.59
CA THR A 65 -10.69 0.03 -2.87
C THR A 65 -10.79 1.05 -3.99
N GLU A 66 -11.56 2.13 -3.78
CA GLU A 66 -11.72 3.19 -4.79
C GLU A 66 -10.39 3.90 -5.07
N LEU A 67 -9.61 4.19 -4.02
CA LEU A 67 -8.30 4.81 -4.19
C LEU A 67 -7.34 3.90 -4.99
N SER A 68 -7.38 2.58 -4.75
CA SER A 68 -6.58 1.60 -5.49
C SER A 68 -6.97 1.52 -6.97
N LEU A 69 -8.27 1.55 -7.28
CA LEU A 69 -8.76 1.59 -8.66
C LEU A 69 -8.33 2.87 -9.37
N ARG A 70 -8.41 4.01 -8.71
CA ARG A 70 -7.92 5.29 -9.26
C ARG A 70 -6.41 5.28 -9.48
N LEU A 71 -5.66 4.69 -8.54
CA LEU A 71 -4.21 4.54 -8.73
C LEU A 71 -3.91 3.67 -9.95
N LEU A 72 -4.61 2.55 -10.12
CA LEU A 72 -4.48 1.69 -11.29
C LEU A 72 -4.79 2.45 -12.59
N GLN A 73 -5.91 3.18 -12.64
CA GLN A 73 -6.30 4.00 -13.78
C GLN A 73 -5.27 5.09 -14.09
N LEU A 74 -4.76 5.76 -13.05
CA LEU A 74 -3.73 6.79 -13.19
C LEU A 74 -2.46 6.21 -13.81
N VAL A 75 -1.98 5.08 -13.29
CA VAL A 75 -0.77 4.42 -13.81
C VAL A 75 -0.95 3.99 -15.25
N LEU A 76 -2.09 3.40 -15.62
CA LEU A 76 -2.40 3.01 -16.99
C LEU A 76 -2.54 4.20 -17.94
N THR A 77 -3.00 5.36 -17.44
CA THR A 77 -3.06 6.60 -18.21
C THR A 77 -1.67 7.17 -18.50
N VAL A 78 -0.79 7.14 -17.49
CA VAL A 78 0.58 7.66 -17.61
C VAL A 78 1.50 6.72 -18.38
N CYS A 79 1.27 5.42 -18.22
CA CYS A 79 2.04 4.36 -18.87
C CYS A 79 1.09 3.41 -19.61
N PRO A 80 0.56 3.82 -20.76
CA PRO A 80 -0.37 2.99 -21.53
C PRO A 80 0.30 1.69 -21.98
N THR A 81 -0.43 0.59 -21.89
CA THR A 81 0.03 -0.74 -22.29
C THR A 81 -1.09 -1.51 -22.96
N GLU A 82 -0.76 -2.30 -23.99
CA GLU A 82 -1.73 -3.19 -24.64
C GLU A 82 -2.06 -4.42 -23.77
N LEU A 83 -1.11 -4.85 -22.94
CA LEU A 83 -1.27 -5.99 -22.04
C LEU A 83 -1.03 -5.58 -20.59
N VAL A 84 -2.07 -5.66 -19.79
CA VAL A 84 -2.00 -5.43 -18.34
C VAL A 84 -1.46 -6.68 -17.66
N THR A 85 -0.26 -6.58 -17.09
CA THR A 85 0.37 -7.66 -16.33
C THR A 85 0.29 -7.33 -14.85
N LEU A 86 -0.38 -8.19 -14.08
CA LEU A 86 -0.50 -8.08 -12.63
C LEU A 86 0.34 -9.17 -11.95
N ILE A 87 0.99 -8.82 -10.85
CA ILE A 87 1.73 -9.73 -9.99
C ILE A 87 1.05 -9.76 -8.62
N LEU A 88 0.88 -10.97 -8.09
CA LEU A 88 0.50 -11.20 -6.70
C LEU A 88 1.71 -11.79 -5.98
N ASP A 89 2.08 -11.16 -4.89
CA ASP A 89 3.19 -11.61 -4.04
C ASP A 89 2.86 -11.44 -2.56
N ASP A 90 3.48 -12.23 -1.71
CA ASP A 90 3.36 -12.07 -0.28
C ASP A 90 4.70 -11.70 0.36
N THR A 91 4.63 -10.79 1.31
CA THR A 91 5.80 -10.25 2.00
C THR A 91 5.64 -10.37 3.50
N LEU A 92 6.68 -10.91 4.17
CA LEU A 92 6.76 -10.95 5.63
C LEU A 92 7.40 -9.66 6.16
N VAL A 93 6.63 -8.89 6.91
CA VAL A 93 7.08 -7.66 7.57
C VAL A 93 7.35 -7.96 9.04
N LEU A 94 8.63 -7.89 9.45
CA LEU A 94 9.05 -8.12 10.83
C LEU A 94 8.37 -7.17 11.80
N ARG A 95 7.97 -7.68 12.96
CA ARG A 95 7.35 -6.90 14.01
C ARG A 95 8.05 -7.14 15.36
N GLY A 96 8.39 -6.05 16.05
CA GLY A 96 8.90 -6.11 17.42
C GLY A 96 7.79 -6.32 18.45
N ALA A 97 6.54 -6.00 18.11
CA ALA A 97 5.39 -6.23 18.97
C ALA A 97 5.08 -7.72 19.09
N LYS A 98 4.74 -8.18 20.30
CA LYS A 98 4.40 -9.59 20.56
C LYS A 98 2.98 -9.96 20.11
N SER A 99 2.09 -8.98 19.99
CA SER A 99 0.69 -9.17 19.61
C SER A 99 0.20 -8.00 18.74
N GLY A 100 -0.83 -8.25 17.95
CA GLY A 100 -1.48 -7.27 17.07
C GLY A 100 -2.13 -7.97 15.86
N PRO A 101 -2.89 -7.24 15.05
CA PRO A 101 -3.55 -7.80 13.87
C PRO A 101 -2.54 -8.51 12.96
N GLY A 102 -2.80 -9.78 12.64
CA GLY A 102 -1.98 -10.61 11.74
C GLY A 102 -0.55 -10.88 12.21
N ILE A 103 -0.18 -10.53 13.46
CA ILE A 103 1.14 -10.84 14.03
C ILE A 103 1.14 -12.26 14.54
N SER A 104 2.01 -13.09 13.98
CA SER A 104 2.29 -14.45 14.43
C SER A 104 3.70 -14.87 14.04
N ILE A 105 4.14 -16.01 14.57
CA ILE A 105 5.41 -16.62 14.19
C ILE A 105 5.19 -17.31 12.84
N LYS A 106 5.93 -16.86 11.82
CA LYS A 106 5.85 -17.38 10.45
C LYS A 106 7.19 -17.92 10.00
N HIS A 107 7.15 -18.96 9.17
CA HIS A 107 8.33 -19.51 8.54
C HIS A 107 8.75 -18.59 7.38
N ASP A 108 10.03 -18.17 7.37
CA ASP A 108 10.63 -17.42 6.27
C ASP A 108 11.29 -18.37 5.28
N HIS A 109 10.70 -18.53 4.10
CA HIS A 109 11.22 -19.34 3.02
C HIS A 109 12.34 -18.66 2.20
N SER A 110 12.68 -17.41 2.53
CA SER A 110 13.68 -16.65 1.74
C SER A 110 15.13 -17.11 1.94
N HIS A 111 15.38 -17.99 2.91
CA HIS A 111 16.71 -18.54 3.25
C HIS A 111 17.83 -17.50 3.37
N LYS A 112 17.52 -16.30 3.85
CA LYS A 112 18.51 -15.23 4.06
C LYS A 112 19.45 -15.59 5.20
N ALA A 113 20.76 -15.57 4.95
CA ALA A 113 21.80 -16.00 5.88
C ALA A 113 21.77 -15.30 7.26
N ASN A 114 21.26 -14.06 7.33
CA ASN A 114 21.22 -13.23 8.54
C ASN A 114 19.82 -13.14 9.19
N ARG A 115 18.91 -14.06 8.86
CA ARG A 115 17.55 -14.08 9.42
C ARG A 115 17.23 -15.44 10.04
N PRO A 116 16.57 -15.48 11.20
CA PRO A 116 16.01 -16.73 11.73
C PRO A 116 14.97 -17.30 10.75
N THR A 117 14.87 -18.62 10.73
CA THR A 117 13.87 -19.33 9.90
C THR A 117 12.43 -19.03 10.35
N PHE A 118 12.23 -18.75 11.64
CA PHE A 118 10.94 -18.39 12.21
C PHE A 118 10.96 -16.94 12.68
N LEU A 119 10.02 -16.15 12.19
CA LEU A 119 9.97 -14.71 12.40
C LEU A 119 8.64 -14.30 13.01
N ASN A 120 8.70 -13.44 14.03
CA ASN A 120 7.51 -12.72 14.48
C ASN A 120 7.19 -11.62 13.46
N SER A 121 6.12 -11.82 12.69
CA SER A 121 5.88 -11.01 11.49
C SER A 121 4.39 -10.91 11.14
N GLN A 122 4.08 -9.92 10.32
CA GLN A 122 2.83 -9.81 9.57
C GLN A 122 3.07 -10.30 8.12
N CYS A 123 2.12 -11.01 7.56
CA CYS A 123 2.11 -11.37 6.14
C CYS A 123 1.18 -10.42 5.39
N TRP A 124 1.71 -9.75 4.38
CA TRP A 124 0.95 -8.86 3.50
C TRP A 124 0.91 -9.46 2.11
N VAL A 125 -0.28 -9.63 1.56
CA VAL A 125 -0.48 -10.02 0.15
C VAL A 125 -0.67 -8.75 -0.65
N THR A 126 0.15 -8.55 -1.68
CA THR A 126 0.15 -7.34 -2.49
C THR A 126 -0.15 -7.67 -3.94
N LEU A 127 -1.11 -6.96 -4.51
CA LEU A 127 -1.37 -6.90 -5.94
C LEU A 127 -0.61 -5.71 -6.51
N ALA A 128 0.21 -5.95 -7.51
CA ALA A 128 1.02 -4.94 -8.16
C ALA A 128 0.88 -5.00 -9.69
N LEU A 129 0.97 -3.84 -10.34
CA LEU A 129 0.98 -3.68 -11.78
C LEU A 129 2.42 -3.62 -12.28
N VAL A 130 2.73 -4.41 -13.30
CA VAL A 130 4.01 -4.30 -14.04
C VAL A 130 3.88 -3.24 -15.11
N VAL A 131 4.69 -2.21 -14.99
CA VAL A 131 4.79 -1.12 -15.96
C VAL A 131 6.10 -1.24 -16.71
N ARG A 132 6.05 -1.32 -18.01
CA ARG A 132 7.25 -1.27 -18.84
C ARG A 132 7.70 0.17 -19.00
N VAL A 133 8.91 0.45 -18.53
CA VAL A 133 9.61 1.71 -18.74
C VAL A 133 10.59 1.51 -19.88
N ARG A 134 11.26 2.49 -20.37
CA ARG A 134 12.14 2.42 -21.54
C ARG A 134 13.15 1.24 -21.52
N LEU A 135 13.49 0.70 -22.70
CA LEU A 135 14.63 -0.20 -22.95
C LEU A 135 14.64 -1.50 -22.13
N GLY A 136 13.49 -2.17 -22.03
CA GLY A 136 13.42 -3.50 -21.41
C GLY A 136 13.37 -3.49 -19.87
N SER A 137 13.42 -2.32 -19.23
CA SER A 137 13.22 -2.18 -17.81
C SER A 137 11.74 -2.20 -17.45
N ALA A 138 11.37 -2.90 -16.38
CA ALA A 138 10.03 -2.92 -15.82
C ALA A 138 10.05 -2.40 -14.39
N LEU A 139 9.04 -1.64 -14.03
CA LEU A 139 8.75 -1.22 -12.66
C LEU A 139 7.50 -1.96 -12.17
N THR A 140 7.50 -2.34 -10.91
CA THR A 140 6.35 -2.93 -10.26
C THR A 140 5.73 -1.89 -9.34
N VAL A 141 4.49 -1.49 -9.65
CA VAL A 141 3.75 -0.48 -8.88
C VAL A 141 2.73 -1.20 -7.99
N PRO A 142 2.89 -1.17 -6.66
CA PRO A 142 1.91 -1.73 -5.74
C PRO A 142 0.58 -0.98 -5.88
N ILE A 143 -0.49 -1.71 -6.18
CA ILE A 143 -1.83 -1.15 -6.33
C ILE A 143 -2.62 -1.29 -5.04
N ARG A 144 -2.56 -2.49 -4.43
CA ARG A 144 -3.28 -2.78 -3.20
C ARG A 144 -2.57 -3.85 -2.41
N SER A 145 -2.52 -3.65 -1.08
CA SER A 145 -2.02 -4.66 -0.15
C SER A 145 -3.10 -5.03 0.86
N TRP A 146 -3.11 -6.27 1.28
CA TRP A 146 -4.04 -6.81 2.27
C TRP A 146 -3.27 -7.56 3.34
N LEU A 147 -3.52 -7.23 4.61
CA LEU A 147 -2.96 -7.95 5.76
C LEU A 147 -3.65 -9.32 5.88
N LEU A 148 -2.86 -10.38 5.90
CA LEU A 148 -3.36 -11.71 6.19
C LEU A 148 -3.55 -11.86 7.71
N GLU A 149 -4.80 -11.94 8.14
CA GLU A 149 -5.18 -12.28 9.51
C GLU A 149 -5.49 -13.78 9.57
N GLU A 150 -4.80 -14.50 10.45
CA GLU A 150 -4.92 -15.96 10.55
C GLU A 150 -6.20 -16.43 11.28
N SER A 151 -7.06 -15.49 11.66
CA SER A 151 -8.35 -15.80 12.29
C SER A 151 -9.37 -16.28 11.25
N GLY A 152 -9.51 -17.57 11.10
CA GLY A 152 -10.54 -18.20 10.27
C GLY A 152 -10.03 -18.84 8.97
N GLN A 153 -10.95 -19.28 8.10
CA GLN A 153 -10.71 -20.03 6.86
C GLN A 153 -10.12 -19.19 5.69
N ARG A 154 -9.63 -17.97 5.94
CA ARG A 154 -9.19 -17.04 4.90
C ARG A 154 -7.68 -17.13 4.67
N GLY A 155 -7.25 -18.12 3.90
CA GLY A 155 -5.85 -18.28 3.51
C GLY A 155 -5.39 -17.27 2.45
N LYS A 156 -4.07 -17.28 2.13
CA LYS A 156 -3.44 -16.41 1.12
C LYS A 156 -4.18 -16.43 -0.23
N LEU A 157 -4.61 -17.58 -0.70
CA LEU A 157 -5.33 -17.73 -1.97
C LEU A 157 -6.68 -17.01 -1.98
N TRP A 158 -7.39 -17.02 -0.84
CA TRP A 158 -8.63 -16.27 -0.72
C TRP A 158 -8.37 -14.76 -0.81
N VAL A 159 -7.36 -14.25 -0.09
CA VAL A 159 -6.96 -12.83 -0.16
C VAL A 159 -6.54 -12.45 -1.58
N ALA A 160 -5.73 -13.30 -2.22
CA ALA A 160 -5.30 -13.09 -3.60
C ALA A 160 -6.49 -12.95 -4.56
N ARG A 161 -7.48 -13.84 -4.44
CA ARG A 161 -8.72 -13.77 -5.22
C ARG A 161 -9.48 -12.47 -4.99
N GLN A 162 -9.66 -12.05 -3.72
CA GLN A 162 -10.33 -10.79 -3.39
C GLN A 162 -9.61 -9.57 -3.97
N LEU A 163 -8.26 -9.57 -3.95
CA LEU A 163 -7.47 -8.52 -4.57
C LEU A 163 -7.67 -8.47 -6.09
N MET A 164 -7.67 -9.62 -6.76
CA MET A 164 -7.92 -9.70 -8.19
C MET A 164 -9.33 -9.26 -8.56
N ASP A 165 -10.34 -9.72 -7.82
CA ASP A 165 -11.74 -9.35 -8.07
C ASP A 165 -11.97 -7.84 -7.87
N SER A 166 -11.22 -7.21 -6.95
CA SER A 166 -11.34 -5.78 -6.67
C SER A 166 -10.87 -4.85 -7.80
N VAL A 167 -10.14 -5.37 -8.80
CA VAL A 167 -9.62 -4.60 -9.95
C VAL A 167 -10.24 -5.00 -11.29
N ARG A 168 -11.22 -5.92 -11.26
CA ARG A 168 -11.96 -6.38 -12.45
C ARG A 168 -13.19 -5.55 -12.78
N GLY A 169 -13.48 -4.50 -12.00
CA GLY A 169 -14.66 -3.66 -12.16
C GLY A 169 -14.75 -2.87 -13.45
#